data_5f2ff7ee3d0bcded69d27fed01cd0049
#
_entry.id   5f2ff7ee3d0bcded69d27fed01cd0049
#
_cell.length_a   1.000
_cell.length_b   1.000
_cell.length_c   1.000
_cell.angle_alpha   90.00
_cell.angle_beta   90.00
_cell.angle_gamma   90.00
#
_symmetry.space_group_name_H-M   'P 1'
#
loop_
_entity.id
_entity.type
_entity.pdbx_description
1 polymer ?
#
loop_
_entity_poly.entity_id
_entity_poly.type
_entity_poly.pdbx_seq_one_letter_code
_entity_poly.pdbx_strand_id
1 'polypeptide(L)'
;MIASVQTLFAKTRTVKIELDVIWYVVLPSFLLFFLGLRYKIGGDWINYKEFYDNVETIDLLFTEQLRNSYLINGNEFLEIGFRLVCVFVKSLGVSYQGFVFLLTCFNLYSMYHFIKVQKIPNKFLFLFFYFSYNLLVEFDIIRQALSFYIFLYAVPYLNKSFVKYLLICILATTIHSSAVIFIPMYFFCRKRLTKKFLIVTLCIYFFNFLLGIKALSGLLSILGAISGNSLILTIKTYIELFNFPTHLTVYTLVFSTLLGLVAMNWEKVEQLSDEHQNLLKFFLAYAYISVFFSEIKVIEERFVYFFYFGVAFVFALLPTFYNGLLKIATLTVSLLYAGIRITGTLGNDFMILSYTYNNYLFVDDRTDSQIMARINEMQEKTEAYYQERVNDNK
;
A
#
# COMPACT_ATOMS: atom_id res chain seq x y z
N MET A 1 12.49 -20.57 46.41
CA MET A 1 12.70 -19.27 45.76
C MET A 1 13.61 -19.36 44.53
N ILE A 2 14.83 -19.94 44.62
CA ILE A 2 15.75 -20.08 43.45
C ILE A 2 15.17 -20.98 42.35
N ALA A 3 14.56 -22.11 42.70
CA ALA A 3 13.92 -23.01 41.73
C ALA A 3 12.73 -22.40 41.00
N SER A 4 11.93 -21.53 41.66
CA SER A 4 10.82 -20.82 41.03
C SER A 4 11.29 -19.74 40.05
N VAL A 5 12.42 -19.10 40.31
CA VAL A 5 13.04 -18.12 39.40
C VAL A 5 13.63 -18.84 38.18
N GLN A 6 14.31 -19.96 38.35
CA GLN A 6 14.87 -20.76 37.24
C GLN A 6 13.77 -21.28 36.31
N THR A 7 12.65 -21.77 36.85
CA THR A 7 11.50 -22.23 36.07
C THR A 7 10.84 -21.07 35.31
N LEU A 8 10.75 -19.88 35.89
CA LEU A 8 10.23 -18.69 35.23
C LEU A 8 11.14 -18.26 34.06
N PHE A 9 12.46 -18.24 34.28
CA PHE A 9 13.44 -17.92 33.22
C PHE A 9 13.44 -18.96 32.10
N ALA A 10 13.35 -20.25 32.41
CA ALA A 10 13.24 -21.31 31.41
C ALA A 10 11.96 -21.18 30.57
N LYS A 11 10.81 -20.93 31.21
CA LYS A 11 9.52 -20.70 30.55
C LYS A 11 9.55 -19.46 29.66
N THR A 12 10.13 -18.35 30.14
CA THR A 12 10.26 -17.12 29.37
C THR A 12 11.17 -17.30 28.15
N ARG A 13 12.27 -18.08 28.29
CA ARG A 13 13.19 -18.41 27.19
C ARG A 13 12.51 -19.28 26.13
N THR A 14 11.74 -20.29 26.56
CA THR A 14 10.99 -21.17 25.63
C THR A 14 9.97 -20.39 24.83
N VAL A 15 9.14 -19.55 25.49
CA VAL A 15 8.16 -18.70 24.80
C VAL A 15 8.82 -17.73 23.81
N LYS A 16 9.98 -17.17 24.15
CA LYS A 16 10.73 -16.29 23.23
C LYS A 16 11.23 -17.06 22.00
N ILE A 17 11.76 -18.25 22.17
CA ILE A 17 12.21 -19.08 21.05
C ILE A 17 11.03 -19.46 20.15
N GLU A 18 9.87 -19.83 20.70
CA GLU A 18 8.67 -20.12 19.94
C GLU A 18 8.19 -18.90 19.12
N LEU A 19 8.15 -17.73 19.72
CA LEU A 19 7.79 -16.48 19.02
C LEU A 19 8.80 -16.09 17.93
N ASP A 20 10.09 -16.32 18.15
CA ASP A 20 11.11 -16.06 17.15
C ASP A 20 11.01 -17.05 15.97
N VAL A 21 10.72 -18.32 16.21
CA VAL A 21 10.45 -19.31 15.15
C VAL A 21 9.22 -18.91 14.34
N ILE A 22 8.13 -18.52 15.01
CA ILE A 22 6.93 -18.04 14.32
C ILE A 22 7.27 -16.83 13.45
N TRP A 23 8.03 -15.88 13.98
CA TRP A 23 8.37 -14.65 13.29
C TRP A 23 9.31 -14.83 12.10
N TYR A 24 10.38 -15.61 12.27
CA TYR A 24 11.44 -15.70 11.25
C TYR A 24 11.29 -16.91 10.31
N VAL A 25 10.44 -17.87 10.64
CA VAL A 25 10.25 -19.08 9.83
C VAL A 25 8.80 -19.26 9.41
N VAL A 26 7.88 -19.44 10.36
CA VAL A 26 6.50 -19.84 10.03
C VAL A 26 5.77 -18.75 9.25
N LEU A 27 5.78 -17.51 9.76
CA LEU A 27 5.05 -16.40 9.15
C LEU A 27 5.59 -16.01 7.77
N PRO A 28 6.91 -15.81 7.55
CA PRO A 28 7.41 -15.53 6.21
C PRO A 28 7.21 -16.70 5.23
N SER A 29 7.32 -17.95 5.68
CA SER A 29 7.02 -19.11 4.83
C SER A 29 5.55 -19.16 4.43
N PHE A 30 4.63 -18.89 5.35
CA PHE A 30 3.20 -18.78 5.06
C PHE A 30 2.91 -17.62 4.08
N LEU A 31 3.45 -16.43 4.34
CA LEU A 31 3.26 -15.29 3.47
C LEU A 31 3.86 -15.51 2.07
N LEU A 32 5.02 -16.17 2.00
CA LEU A 32 5.65 -16.50 0.72
C LEU A 32 4.81 -17.55 -0.05
N PHE A 33 4.29 -18.55 0.63
CA PHE A 33 3.38 -19.53 0.03
C PHE A 33 2.08 -18.85 -0.45
N PHE A 34 1.50 -18.00 0.38
CA PHE A 34 0.22 -17.34 0.09
C PHE A 34 0.35 -16.23 -0.98
N LEU A 35 1.34 -15.35 -0.87
CA LEU A 35 1.51 -14.23 -1.80
C LEU A 35 2.35 -14.61 -3.03
N GLY A 36 3.42 -15.40 -2.86
CA GLY A 36 4.37 -15.71 -3.93
C GLY A 36 3.89 -16.78 -4.91
N LEU A 37 3.02 -17.68 -4.45
CA LEU A 37 2.45 -18.73 -5.28
C LEU A 37 1.01 -18.44 -5.71
N ARG A 38 0.54 -17.19 -5.57
CA ARG A 38 -0.75 -16.77 -6.09
C ARG A 38 -0.80 -16.91 -7.61
N TYR A 39 -1.96 -17.24 -8.15
CA TYR A 39 -2.13 -17.48 -9.58
C TYR A 39 -3.39 -16.83 -10.13
N LYS A 40 -3.24 -15.98 -11.16
CA LYS A 40 -4.32 -15.26 -11.86
C LYS A 40 -5.29 -14.59 -10.89
N ILE A 41 -4.74 -13.79 -9.96
CA ILE A 41 -5.51 -12.99 -8.99
C ILE A 41 -5.36 -11.51 -9.34
N GLY A 42 -6.48 -10.79 -9.33
CA GLY A 42 -6.54 -9.37 -9.67
C GLY A 42 -6.77 -9.10 -11.15
N GLY A 43 -7.08 -7.83 -11.47
CA GLY A 43 -7.39 -7.39 -12.84
C GLY A 43 -6.15 -7.25 -13.72
N ASP A 44 -5.02 -6.91 -13.13
CA ASP A 44 -3.79 -6.59 -13.87
C ASP A 44 -2.91 -7.81 -14.16
N TRP A 45 -3.21 -8.98 -13.59
CA TRP A 45 -2.36 -10.18 -13.73
C TRP A 45 -2.06 -10.55 -15.19
N ILE A 46 -3.11 -10.57 -16.04
CA ILE A 46 -2.98 -10.99 -17.44
C ILE A 46 -2.13 -9.97 -18.20
N ASN A 47 -2.37 -8.68 -17.98
CA ASN A 47 -1.64 -7.59 -18.63
C ASN A 47 -0.14 -7.63 -18.29
N TYR A 48 0.20 -7.86 -17.01
CA TYR A 48 1.60 -8.00 -16.61
C TYR A 48 2.24 -9.28 -17.14
N LYS A 49 1.48 -10.39 -17.23
CA LYS A 49 1.97 -11.63 -17.81
C LYS A 49 2.26 -11.45 -19.29
N GLU A 50 1.33 -10.88 -20.03
CA GLU A 50 1.50 -10.60 -21.46
C GLU A 50 2.70 -9.69 -21.70
N PHE A 51 2.86 -8.61 -20.93
CA PHE A 51 4.02 -7.76 -21.00
C PHE A 51 5.32 -8.54 -20.74
N TYR A 52 5.36 -9.34 -19.66
CA TYR A 52 6.56 -10.10 -19.29
C TYR A 52 6.93 -11.15 -20.35
N ASP A 53 5.94 -11.81 -20.91
CA ASP A 53 6.17 -12.83 -21.95
C ASP A 53 6.66 -12.23 -23.27
N ASN A 54 6.32 -10.98 -23.56
CA ASN A 54 6.68 -10.28 -24.79
C ASN A 54 7.88 -9.33 -24.65
N VAL A 55 8.30 -8.95 -23.43
CA VAL A 55 9.49 -8.12 -23.24
C VAL A 55 10.74 -8.87 -23.69
N GLU A 56 11.69 -8.15 -24.25
CA GLU A 56 12.92 -8.72 -24.77
C GLU A 56 13.92 -9.06 -23.67
N THR A 57 14.85 -9.94 -24.00
CA THR A 57 15.95 -10.30 -23.10
C THR A 57 17.14 -9.36 -23.30
N ILE A 58 18.07 -9.33 -22.32
CA ILE A 58 19.17 -8.35 -22.27
C ILE A 58 20.13 -8.48 -23.44
N ASP A 59 20.30 -9.68 -24.01
CA ASP A 59 21.12 -9.94 -25.21
C ASP A 59 20.53 -9.25 -26.43
N LEU A 60 19.23 -9.11 -26.56
CA LEU A 60 18.56 -8.40 -27.64
C LEU A 60 18.63 -6.89 -27.50
N LEU A 61 18.82 -6.35 -26.28
CA LEU A 61 18.95 -4.92 -26.05
C LEU A 61 20.15 -4.28 -26.77
N PHE A 62 21.14 -5.08 -27.17
CA PHE A 62 22.33 -4.60 -27.85
C PHE A 62 22.32 -4.86 -29.36
N THR A 63 21.18 -5.28 -29.93
CA THR A 63 20.99 -5.53 -31.35
C THR A 63 20.22 -4.40 -32.05
N GLU A 64 20.26 -4.35 -33.39
CA GLU A 64 19.50 -3.37 -34.21
C GLU A 64 17.95 -3.51 -34.02
N GLN A 65 17.51 -4.63 -33.47
CA GLN A 65 16.10 -4.88 -33.15
C GLN A 65 15.54 -3.99 -32.02
N LEU A 66 16.39 -3.25 -31.30
CA LEU A 66 16.04 -2.29 -30.26
C LEU A 66 14.96 -1.30 -30.71
N ARG A 67 14.94 -0.92 -32.00
CA ARG A 67 13.95 0.02 -32.55
C ARG A 67 12.52 -0.49 -32.53
N ASN A 68 12.32 -1.79 -32.58
CA ASN A 68 11.01 -2.46 -32.58
C ASN A 68 10.78 -3.24 -31.29
N SER A 69 11.63 -3.01 -30.28
CA SER A 69 11.58 -3.79 -29.06
C SER A 69 10.34 -3.45 -28.22
N TYR A 70 9.77 -4.46 -27.59
CA TYR A 70 8.65 -4.28 -26.68
C TYR A 70 9.02 -3.40 -25.47
N LEU A 71 10.32 -3.29 -25.17
CA LEU A 71 10.84 -2.37 -24.16
C LEU A 71 10.56 -0.89 -24.52
N ILE A 72 10.69 -0.53 -25.82
CA ILE A 72 10.52 0.85 -26.31
C ILE A 72 9.11 1.08 -26.83
N ASN A 73 8.60 0.18 -27.68
CA ASN A 73 7.34 0.32 -28.40
C ASN A 73 6.17 -0.48 -27.76
N GLY A 74 6.45 -1.22 -26.70
CA GLY A 74 5.43 -1.94 -25.94
C GLY A 74 4.51 -1.00 -25.15
N ASN A 75 3.78 -1.52 -24.20
CA ASN A 75 2.81 -0.76 -23.43
C ASN A 75 3.44 0.52 -22.84
N GLU A 76 3.13 1.67 -23.46
CA GLU A 76 3.67 3.00 -23.12
C GLU A 76 3.39 3.42 -21.67
N PHE A 77 2.43 2.77 -21.01
CA PHE A 77 2.06 3.06 -19.62
C PHE A 77 2.97 2.39 -18.57
N LEU A 78 3.93 1.56 -18.99
CA LEU A 78 4.85 0.91 -18.06
C LEU A 78 6.14 1.71 -17.91
N GLU A 79 6.49 2.02 -16.67
CA GLU A 79 7.69 2.80 -16.33
C GLU A 79 8.97 2.00 -16.64
N ILE A 80 10.01 2.73 -17.08
CA ILE A 80 11.27 2.15 -17.55
C ILE A 80 11.96 1.26 -16.52
N GLY A 81 11.93 1.63 -15.23
CA GLY A 81 12.55 0.84 -14.17
C GLY A 81 11.91 -0.53 -14.02
N PHE A 82 10.57 -0.59 -14.07
CA PHE A 82 9.87 -1.88 -14.02
C PHE A 82 10.16 -2.74 -15.25
N ARG A 83 10.19 -2.14 -16.46
CA ARG A 83 10.55 -2.83 -17.69
C ARG A 83 11.94 -3.46 -17.59
N LEU A 84 12.94 -2.70 -17.10
CA LEU A 84 14.31 -3.20 -16.90
C LEU A 84 14.37 -4.36 -15.90
N VAL A 85 13.58 -4.34 -14.83
CA VAL A 85 13.47 -5.46 -13.89
C VAL A 85 12.93 -6.71 -14.60
N CYS A 86 11.88 -6.55 -15.42
CA CYS A 86 11.31 -7.66 -16.22
C CYS A 86 12.34 -8.21 -17.20
N VAL A 87 13.05 -7.36 -17.98
CA VAL A 87 14.13 -7.76 -18.90
C VAL A 87 15.20 -8.57 -18.19
N PHE A 88 15.68 -8.05 -17.06
CA PHE A 88 16.74 -8.71 -16.30
C PHE A 88 16.32 -10.09 -15.81
N VAL A 89 15.14 -10.21 -15.16
CA VAL A 89 14.69 -11.48 -14.62
C VAL A 89 14.35 -12.48 -15.72
N LYS A 90 13.74 -12.03 -16.83
CA LYS A 90 13.45 -12.89 -17.97
C LYS A 90 14.74 -13.42 -18.64
N SER A 91 15.78 -12.60 -18.73
CA SER A 91 17.08 -13.01 -19.27
C SER A 91 17.76 -14.12 -18.46
N LEU A 92 17.38 -14.30 -17.20
CA LEU A 92 17.81 -15.44 -16.38
C LEU A 92 16.99 -16.72 -16.65
N GLY A 93 16.06 -16.72 -17.63
CA GLY A 93 15.21 -17.85 -17.96
C GLY A 93 14.05 -18.06 -16.98
N VAL A 94 13.74 -17.08 -16.15
CA VAL A 94 12.68 -17.18 -15.14
C VAL A 94 11.31 -16.97 -15.80
N SER A 95 10.35 -17.84 -15.51
CA SER A 95 8.95 -17.68 -15.95
C SER A 95 8.24 -16.52 -15.23
N TYR A 96 7.11 -16.04 -15.77
CA TYR A 96 6.32 -15.00 -15.08
C TYR A 96 5.90 -15.38 -13.65
N GLN A 97 5.53 -16.64 -13.42
CA GLN A 97 5.22 -17.11 -12.06
C GLN A 97 6.45 -17.05 -11.14
N GLY A 98 7.62 -17.41 -11.67
CA GLY A 98 8.90 -17.25 -10.97
C GLY A 98 9.22 -15.79 -10.67
N PHE A 99 8.93 -14.88 -11.61
CA PHE A 99 9.07 -13.44 -11.42
C PHE A 99 8.20 -12.93 -10.26
N VAL A 100 6.91 -13.29 -10.23
CA VAL A 100 5.99 -12.94 -9.13
C VAL A 100 6.50 -13.47 -7.79
N PHE A 101 7.04 -14.70 -7.76
CA PHE A 101 7.63 -15.29 -6.57
C PHE A 101 8.85 -14.51 -6.08
N LEU A 102 9.78 -14.17 -6.99
CA LEU A 102 10.98 -13.37 -6.66
C LEU A 102 10.63 -11.97 -6.16
N LEU A 103 9.65 -11.30 -6.79
CA LEU A 103 9.14 -10.03 -6.29
C LEU A 103 8.60 -10.15 -4.87
N THR A 104 7.85 -11.21 -4.59
CA THR A 104 7.32 -11.46 -3.25
C THR A 104 8.42 -11.70 -2.23
N CYS A 105 9.48 -12.46 -2.60
CA CYS A 105 10.66 -12.64 -1.74
C CYS A 105 11.31 -11.29 -1.40
N PHE A 106 11.52 -10.42 -2.40
CA PHE A 106 12.09 -9.10 -2.21
C PHE A 106 11.20 -8.22 -1.32
N ASN A 107 9.89 -8.21 -1.57
CA ASN A 107 8.92 -7.42 -0.82
C ASN A 107 8.91 -7.84 0.67
N LEU A 108 8.79 -9.13 0.96
CA LEU A 108 8.80 -9.65 2.31
C LEU A 108 10.12 -9.35 3.02
N TYR A 109 11.26 -9.60 2.36
CA TYR A 109 12.58 -9.27 2.92
C TYR A 109 12.67 -7.78 3.28
N SER A 110 12.24 -6.90 2.38
CA SER A 110 12.26 -5.44 2.57
C SER A 110 11.39 -5.02 3.76
N MET A 111 10.19 -5.62 3.90
CA MET A 111 9.30 -5.36 5.03
C MET A 111 9.91 -5.81 6.36
N TYR A 112 10.46 -7.02 6.43
CA TYR A 112 11.13 -7.52 7.64
C TYR A 112 12.36 -6.69 8.01
N HIS A 113 13.14 -6.28 7.00
CA HIS A 113 14.27 -5.36 7.17
C HIS A 113 13.81 -4.02 7.74
N PHE A 114 12.76 -3.43 7.15
CA PHE A 114 12.17 -2.16 7.61
C PHE A 114 11.70 -2.25 9.06
N ILE A 115 10.93 -3.27 9.42
CA ILE A 115 10.44 -3.48 10.79
C ILE A 115 11.60 -3.56 11.78
N LYS A 116 12.68 -4.26 11.41
CA LYS A 116 13.89 -4.39 12.24
C LYS A 116 14.62 -3.04 12.40
N VAL A 117 14.85 -2.33 11.29
CA VAL A 117 15.61 -1.06 11.27
C VAL A 117 14.85 0.04 12.00
N GLN A 118 13.52 0.14 11.79
CA GLN A 118 12.68 1.14 12.45
C GLN A 118 12.27 0.74 13.87
N LYS A 119 12.67 -0.45 14.35
CA LYS A 119 12.33 -0.96 15.69
C LYS A 119 10.83 -0.89 15.97
N ILE A 120 10.02 -1.32 14.99
CA ILE A 120 8.55 -1.24 15.08
C ILE A 120 8.06 -1.98 16.33
N PRO A 121 7.27 -1.34 17.20
CA PRO A 121 6.65 -2.01 18.33
C PRO A 121 5.55 -2.97 17.83
N ASN A 122 5.33 -4.06 18.57
CA ASN A 122 4.29 -5.05 18.23
C ASN A 122 4.33 -5.47 16.75
N LYS A 123 5.49 -5.95 16.30
CA LYS A 123 5.80 -6.32 14.90
C LYS A 123 4.72 -7.19 14.22
N PHE A 124 4.10 -8.13 14.95
CA PHE A 124 3.01 -8.98 14.44
C PHE A 124 1.76 -8.15 14.15
N LEU A 125 1.41 -7.23 15.05
CA LEU A 125 0.25 -6.36 14.90
C LEU A 125 0.46 -5.39 13.73
N PHE A 126 1.67 -4.86 13.57
CA PHE A 126 2.05 -4.02 12.44
C PHE A 126 1.84 -4.77 11.11
N LEU A 127 2.39 -5.98 10.95
CA LEU A 127 2.22 -6.76 9.72
C LEU A 127 0.75 -7.12 9.48
N PHE A 128 0.02 -7.52 10.51
CA PHE A 128 -1.40 -7.84 10.39
C PHE A 128 -2.19 -6.64 9.84
N PHE A 129 -2.00 -5.44 10.40
CA PHE A 129 -2.69 -4.24 9.92
C PHE A 129 -2.19 -3.80 8.54
N TYR A 130 -0.89 -3.90 8.27
CA TYR A 130 -0.36 -3.59 6.96
C TYR A 130 -1.03 -4.45 5.88
N PHE A 131 -1.04 -5.76 6.04
CA PHE A 131 -1.66 -6.65 5.06
C PHE A 131 -3.20 -6.55 5.03
N SER A 132 -3.86 -6.26 6.14
CA SER A 132 -5.32 -6.04 6.13
C SER A 132 -5.73 -4.84 5.26
N TYR A 133 -4.84 -3.89 5.03
CA TYR A 133 -5.06 -2.73 4.15
C TYR A 133 -4.50 -2.93 2.74
N ASN A 134 -3.34 -3.56 2.61
CA ASN A 134 -2.57 -3.60 1.38
C ASN A 134 -2.61 -4.97 0.65
N LEU A 135 -3.41 -5.92 1.10
CA LEU A 135 -3.45 -7.25 0.49
C LEU A 135 -3.78 -7.19 -1.02
N LEU A 136 -4.71 -6.31 -1.41
CA LEU A 136 -5.08 -6.13 -2.82
C LEU A 136 -3.93 -5.54 -3.64
N VAL A 137 -3.14 -4.63 -3.06
CA VAL A 137 -1.94 -4.07 -3.71
C VAL A 137 -0.90 -5.15 -3.96
N GLU A 138 -0.70 -6.03 -2.97
CA GLU A 138 0.23 -7.16 -3.11
C GLU A 138 -0.21 -8.15 -4.18
N PHE A 139 -1.52 -8.35 -4.36
CA PHE A 139 -2.04 -9.27 -5.36
C PHE A 139 -2.03 -8.70 -6.77
N ASP A 140 -2.40 -7.45 -6.94
CA ASP A 140 -2.77 -6.88 -8.23
C ASP A 140 -1.77 -5.80 -8.70
N ILE A 141 -1.50 -4.80 -7.88
CA ILE A 141 -0.73 -3.62 -8.29
C ILE A 141 0.76 -3.82 -8.01
N ILE A 142 1.37 -4.84 -8.64
CA ILE A 142 2.73 -5.31 -8.34
C ILE A 142 3.81 -4.24 -8.53
N ARG A 143 3.65 -3.30 -9.48
CA ARG A 143 4.57 -2.16 -9.68
C ARG A 143 4.55 -1.20 -8.51
N GLN A 144 3.35 -0.86 -8.05
CA GLN A 144 3.18 0.02 -6.90
C GLN A 144 3.73 -0.63 -5.63
N ALA A 145 3.47 -1.93 -5.43
CA ALA A 145 4.04 -2.69 -4.32
C ALA A 145 5.57 -2.66 -4.37
N LEU A 146 6.19 -3.01 -5.50
CA LEU A 146 7.65 -3.00 -5.65
C LEU A 146 8.25 -1.61 -5.38
N SER A 147 7.64 -0.55 -5.92
CA SER A 147 8.12 0.82 -5.69
C SER A 147 8.03 1.24 -4.22
N PHE A 148 6.97 0.83 -3.50
CA PHE A 148 6.84 1.04 -2.07
C PHE A 148 7.93 0.32 -1.27
N TYR A 149 8.21 -0.94 -1.58
CA TYR A 149 9.25 -1.69 -0.88
C TYR A 149 10.65 -1.13 -1.12
N ILE A 150 10.92 -0.59 -2.32
CA ILE A 150 12.15 0.17 -2.59
C ILE A 150 12.17 1.44 -1.73
N PHE A 151 11.05 2.18 -1.65
CA PHE A 151 10.95 3.38 -0.83
C PHE A 151 11.24 3.11 0.66
N LEU A 152 10.88 1.95 1.22
CA LEU A 152 11.16 1.63 2.62
C LEU A 152 12.65 1.78 2.98
N TYR A 153 13.56 1.58 2.01
CA TYR A 153 15.01 1.83 2.20
C TYR A 153 15.36 3.32 2.27
N ALA A 154 14.50 4.22 1.81
CA ALA A 154 14.71 5.66 1.93
C ALA A 154 14.41 6.17 3.36
N VAL A 155 13.44 5.57 4.07
CA VAL A 155 12.96 6.04 5.37
C VAL A 155 14.07 6.26 6.40
N PRO A 156 15.08 5.39 6.56
CA PRO A 156 16.18 5.60 7.49
C PRO A 156 17.05 6.83 7.19
N TYR A 157 16.96 7.40 5.98
CA TYR A 157 17.73 8.56 5.54
C TYR A 157 17.01 9.89 5.75
N LEU A 158 15.74 9.88 6.19
CA LEU A 158 14.98 11.10 6.48
C LEU A 158 15.72 12.06 7.42
N ASN A 159 16.41 11.53 8.43
CA ASN A 159 17.17 12.32 9.38
C ASN A 159 18.69 12.37 9.10
N LYS A 160 19.16 11.67 8.03
CA LYS A 160 20.60 11.47 7.80
C LYS A 160 21.12 12.11 6.53
N SER A 161 20.42 11.93 5.38
CA SER A 161 20.93 12.35 4.07
C SER A 161 19.82 12.56 3.07
N PHE A 162 19.64 13.82 2.65
CA PHE A 162 18.70 14.15 1.57
C PHE A 162 19.04 13.44 0.27
N VAL A 163 20.33 13.43 -0.10
CA VAL A 163 20.76 12.84 -1.39
C VAL A 163 20.43 11.36 -1.45
N LYS A 164 20.75 10.58 -0.41
CA LYS A 164 20.42 9.15 -0.35
C LYS A 164 18.92 8.92 -0.37
N TYR A 165 18.16 9.70 0.39
CA TYR A 165 16.72 9.67 0.37
C TYR A 165 16.16 9.91 -1.03
N LEU A 166 16.60 11.00 -1.68
CA LEU A 166 16.15 11.41 -3.00
C LEU A 166 16.47 10.35 -4.07
N LEU A 167 17.69 9.82 -4.07
CA LEU A 167 18.09 8.80 -5.04
C LEU A 167 17.22 7.54 -4.96
N ILE A 168 16.90 7.09 -3.73
CA ILE A 168 16.02 5.92 -3.54
C ILE A 168 14.58 6.26 -3.97
N CYS A 169 14.08 7.47 -3.67
CA CYS A 169 12.76 7.90 -4.13
C CYS A 169 12.69 8.01 -5.67
N ILE A 170 13.74 8.50 -6.32
CA ILE A 170 13.83 8.51 -7.79
C ILE A 170 13.80 7.08 -8.32
N LEU A 171 14.59 6.16 -7.75
CA LEU A 171 14.56 4.75 -8.14
C LEU A 171 13.15 4.16 -7.99
N ALA A 172 12.47 4.39 -6.87
CA ALA A 172 11.09 3.96 -6.68
C ALA A 172 10.14 4.55 -7.74
N THR A 173 10.33 5.82 -8.13
CA THR A 173 9.53 6.50 -9.15
C THR A 173 9.77 5.91 -10.55
N THR A 174 10.97 5.41 -10.86
CA THR A 174 11.21 4.70 -12.14
C THR A 174 10.47 3.36 -12.23
N ILE A 175 10.11 2.77 -11.10
CA ILE A 175 9.31 1.54 -11.04
C ILE A 175 7.81 1.84 -11.13
N HIS A 176 7.36 2.90 -10.43
CA HIS A 176 5.97 3.35 -10.48
C HIS A 176 5.88 4.87 -10.22
N SER A 177 5.38 5.58 -11.21
CA SER A 177 5.39 7.05 -11.25
C SER A 177 4.73 7.71 -10.04
N SER A 178 3.66 7.13 -9.49
CA SER A 178 2.99 7.64 -8.28
C SER A 178 3.91 7.72 -7.04
N ALA A 179 5.04 7.00 -7.03
CA ALA A 179 6.02 7.05 -5.94
C ALA A 179 6.72 8.42 -5.81
N VAL A 180 6.57 9.30 -6.81
CA VAL A 180 7.04 10.71 -6.72
C VAL A 180 6.53 11.43 -5.49
N ILE A 181 5.36 11.01 -4.96
CA ILE A 181 4.75 11.58 -3.74
C ILE A 181 5.64 11.43 -2.50
N PHE A 182 6.60 10.51 -2.51
CA PHE A 182 7.54 10.35 -1.41
C PHE A 182 8.59 11.48 -1.35
N ILE A 183 8.92 12.12 -2.48
CA ILE A 183 9.97 13.16 -2.50
C ILE A 183 9.65 14.32 -1.54
N PRO A 184 8.45 14.93 -1.55
CA PRO A 184 8.12 16.02 -0.62
C PRO A 184 8.02 15.55 0.84
N MET A 185 7.87 14.24 1.11
CA MET A 185 7.84 13.71 2.47
C MET A 185 9.13 13.97 3.25
N TYR A 186 10.28 14.13 2.57
CA TYR A 186 11.53 14.53 3.24
C TYR A 186 11.35 15.85 4.01
N PHE A 187 10.77 16.85 3.37
CA PHE A 187 10.55 18.16 3.97
C PHE A 187 9.44 18.14 5.02
N PHE A 188 8.38 17.37 4.78
CA PHE A 188 7.30 17.18 5.74
C PHE A 188 7.78 16.50 7.02
N CYS A 189 8.59 15.44 6.90
CA CYS A 189 9.14 14.71 8.04
C CYS A 189 10.14 15.51 8.86
N ARG A 190 10.77 16.55 8.32
CA ARG A 190 11.68 17.44 9.06
C ARG A 190 10.96 18.50 9.91
N LYS A 191 9.68 18.72 9.70
CA LYS A 191 8.90 19.64 10.55
C LYS A 191 8.67 19.00 11.91
N ARG A 192 8.77 19.84 12.95
CA ARG A 192 8.50 19.39 14.33
C ARG A 192 7.03 19.01 14.45
N LEU A 193 6.75 17.81 14.94
CA LEU A 193 5.40 17.39 15.30
C LEU A 193 4.97 18.15 16.58
N THR A 194 3.75 18.64 16.61
CA THR A 194 3.17 19.31 17.77
C THR A 194 1.74 18.83 18.03
N LYS A 195 1.30 18.89 19.28
CA LYS A 195 -0.10 18.56 19.63
C LYS A 195 -1.10 19.39 18.82
N LYS A 196 -0.81 20.69 18.66
CA LYS A 196 -1.65 21.60 17.86
C LYS A 196 -1.78 21.11 16.41
N PHE A 197 -0.68 20.66 15.81
CA PHE A 197 -0.68 20.15 14.44
C PHE A 197 -1.54 18.87 14.32
N LEU A 198 -1.48 17.96 15.29
CA LEU A 198 -2.34 16.77 15.33
C LEU A 198 -3.83 17.14 15.43
N ILE A 199 -4.17 18.09 16.32
CA ILE A 199 -5.56 18.53 16.50
C ILE A 199 -6.07 19.21 15.23
N VAL A 200 -5.27 20.09 14.61
CA VAL A 200 -5.63 20.75 13.34
C VAL A 200 -5.85 19.69 12.24
N THR A 201 -4.97 18.70 12.14
CA THR A 201 -5.14 17.58 11.17
C THR A 201 -6.43 16.82 11.44
N LEU A 202 -6.74 16.51 12.70
CA LEU A 202 -7.99 15.85 13.08
C LEU A 202 -9.21 16.69 12.64
N CYS A 203 -9.21 17.98 12.93
CA CYS A 203 -10.30 18.88 12.53
C CYS A 203 -10.45 18.93 11.01
N ILE A 204 -9.37 19.14 10.26
CA ILE A 204 -9.39 19.17 8.80
C ILE A 204 -9.97 17.86 8.26
N TYR A 205 -9.45 16.72 8.71
CA TYR A 205 -9.88 15.41 8.25
C TYR A 205 -11.35 15.16 8.56
N PHE A 206 -11.75 15.31 9.83
CA PHE A 206 -13.11 15.04 10.28
C PHE A 206 -14.14 15.94 9.59
N PHE A 207 -13.91 17.26 9.58
CA PHE A 207 -14.85 18.20 9.00
C PHE A 207 -14.90 18.13 7.47
N ASN A 208 -13.81 17.78 6.80
CA ASN A 208 -13.85 17.55 5.36
C ASN A 208 -14.85 16.45 4.99
N PHE A 209 -14.81 15.33 5.67
CA PHE A 209 -15.72 14.19 5.40
C PHE A 209 -17.13 14.40 5.99
N LEU A 210 -17.25 15.13 7.09
CA LEU A 210 -18.56 15.49 7.67
C LEU A 210 -19.34 16.44 6.75
N LEU A 211 -18.66 17.43 6.16
CA LEU A 211 -19.28 18.47 5.34
C LEU A 211 -19.26 18.14 3.84
N GLY A 212 -18.62 17.04 3.44
CA GLY A 212 -18.50 16.63 2.04
C GLY A 212 -17.75 17.65 1.18
N ILE A 213 -16.66 18.24 1.72
CA ILE A 213 -15.92 19.32 1.04
C ILE A 213 -15.19 18.74 -0.18
N LYS A 214 -15.37 19.40 -1.33
CA LYS A 214 -14.72 19.07 -2.60
C LYS A 214 -13.53 20.00 -2.82
N ALA A 215 -12.40 19.68 -2.15
CA ALA A 215 -11.22 20.55 -2.13
C ALA A 215 -10.53 20.64 -3.50
N LEU A 216 -10.40 19.54 -4.21
CA LEU A 216 -9.70 19.46 -5.49
C LEU A 216 -10.52 20.09 -6.61
N SER A 217 -11.81 19.79 -6.72
CA SER A 217 -12.71 20.42 -7.70
C SER A 217 -12.78 21.93 -7.50
N GLY A 218 -12.84 22.39 -6.26
CA GLY A 218 -12.80 23.82 -5.94
C GLY A 218 -11.52 24.49 -6.42
N LEU A 219 -10.36 23.89 -6.14
CA LEU A 219 -9.06 24.39 -6.60
C LEU A 219 -8.96 24.43 -8.13
N LEU A 220 -9.34 23.36 -8.81
CA LEU A 220 -9.29 23.26 -10.27
C LEU A 220 -10.28 24.24 -10.94
N SER A 221 -11.44 24.46 -10.36
CA SER A 221 -12.38 25.47 -10.86
C SER A 221 -11.80 26.89 -10.82
N ILE A 222 -11.10 27.22 -9.73
CA ILE A 222 -10.40 28.52 -9.59
C ILE A 222 -9.26 28.62 -10.61
N LEU A 223 -8.42 27.60 -10.70
CA LEU A 223 -7.28 27.59 -11.64
C LEU A 223 -7.74 27.59 -13.10
N GLY A 224 -8.82 26.88 -13.43
CA GLY A 224 -9.41 26.87 -14.77
C GLY A 224 -9.98 28.23 -15.17
N ALA A 225 -10.65 28.90 -14.23
CA ALA A 225 -11.16 30.27 -14.46
C ALA A 225 -10.05 31.31 -14.70
N ILE A 226 -8.89 31.13 -14.07
CA ILE A 226 -7.75 32.04 -14.21
C ILE A 226 -6.91 31.73 -15.46
N SER A 227 -6.70 30.47 -15.82
CA SER A 227 -5.71 30.09 -16.84
C SER A 227 -6.29 29.80 -18.21
N GLY A 228 -7.57 29.46 -18.32
CA GLY A 228 -8.20 29.04 -19.58
C GLY A 228 -7.56 27.76 -20.21
N ASN A 229 -6.75 27.00 -19.44
CA ASN A 229 -5.94 25.91 -19.95
C ASN A 229 -6.78 24.65 -20.21
N SER A 230 -6.69 24.09 -21.42
CA SER A 230 -7.41 22.88 -21.85
C SER A 230 -7.11 21.65 -20.99
N LEU A 231 -5.89 21.52 -20.48
CA LEU A 231 -5.49 20.41 -19.59
C LEU A 231 -6.28 20.44 -18.27
N ILE A 232 -6.47 21.64 -17.70
CA ILE A 232 -7.26 21.82 -16.46
C ILE A 232 -8.72 21.45 -16.71
N LEU A 233 -9.25 21.82 -17.89
CA LEU A 233 -10.61 21.47 -18.29
C LEU A 233 -10.76 19.94 -18.45
N THR A 234 -9.79 19.29 -19.07
CA THR A 234 -9.76 17.81 -19.21
C THR A 234 -9.72 17.12 -17.85
N ILE A 235 -8.88 17.60 -16.91
CA ILE A 235 -8.83 17.05 -15.55
C ILE A 235 -10.17 17.27 -14.84
N LYS A 236 -10.80 18.44 -15.00
CA LYS A 236 -12.11 18.73 -14.40
C LYS A 236 -13.18 17.78 -14.95
N THR A 237 -13.24 17.57 -16.27
CA THR A 237 -14.16 16.61 -16.89
C THR A 237 -13.92 15.19 -16.38
N TYR A 238 -12.66 14.78 -16.20
CA TYR A 238 -12.32 13.48 -15.61
C TYR A 238 -12.82 13.35 -14.16
N ILE A 239 -12.69 14.41 -13.37
CA ILE A 239 -13.22 14.45 -12.00
C ILE A 239 -14.73 14.34 -11.99
N GLU A 240 -15.42 15.05 -12.89
CA GLU A 240 -16.88 15.01 -13.00
C GLU A 240 -17.40 13.61 -13.40
N LEU A 241 -16.69 12.93 -14.29
CA LEU A 241 -17.00 11.55 -14.71
C LEU A 241 -16.78 10.50 -13.60
N PHE A 242 -15.72 10.68 -12.79
CA PHE A 242 -15.32 9.73 -11.76
C PHE A 242 -15.52 10.25 -10.33
N ASN A 243 -16.38 11.27 -10.16
CA ASN A 243 -16.66 11.89 -8.89
C ASN A 243 -17.43 10.94 -7.96
N PHE A 244 -16.84 10.61 -6.81
CA PHE A 244 -17.51 9.89 -5.77
C PHE A 244 -17.94 10.87 -4.65
N PRO A 245 -19.13 10.65 -4.04
CA PRO A 245 -19.56 11.50 -2.94
C PRO A 245 -18.60 11.39 -1.76
N THR A 246 -18.03 12.50 -1.36
CA THR A 246 -17.22 12.61 -0.14
C THR A 246 -18.17 12.63 1.05
N HIS A 247 -18.16 11.61 1.87
CA HIS A 247 -19.04 11.52 3.05
C HIS A 247 -18.37 10.78 4.21
N LEU A 248 -18.93 10.97 5.39
CA LEU A 248 -18.49 10.33 6.60
C LEU A 248 -18.80 8.82 6.55
N THR A 249 -17.77 8.00 6.68
CA THR A 249 -17.85 6.54 6.68
C THR A 249 -17.31 5.98 8.00
N VAL A 250 -17.55 4.69 8.26
CA VAL A 250 -16.92 3.99 9.40
C VAL A 250 -15.39 4.11 9.33
N TYR A 251 -14.80 4.06 8.15
CA TYR A 251 -13.35 4.19 7.96
C TYR A 251 -12.82 5.56 8.35
N THR A 252 -13.52 6.63 7.95
CA THR A 252 -13.14 8.00 8.32
C THR A 252 -13.34 8.28 9.81
N LEU A 253 -14.36 7.69 10.43
CA LEU A 253 -14.56 7.77 11.89
C LEU A 253 -13.44 7.08 12.65
N VAL A 254 -13.06 5.86 12.25
CA VAL A 254 -11.97 5.13 12.91
C VAL A 254 -10.66 5.89 12.76
N PHE A 255 -10.36 6.43 11.56
CA PHE A 255 -9.15 7.20 11.35
C PHE A 255 -9.14 8.49 12.22
N SER A 256 -10.27 9.20 12.30
CA SER A 256 -10.43 10.35 13.20
C SER A 256 -10.20 9.96 14.67
N THR A 257 -10.71 8.80 15.06
CA THR A 257 -10.51 8.27 16.42
C THR A 257 -9.02 7.98 16.68
N LEU A 258 -8.32 7.37 15.73
CA LEU A 258 -6.86 7.14 15.85
C LEU A 258 -6.09 8.45 16.00
N LEU A 259 -6.41 9.47 15.20
CA LEU A 259 -5.83 10.83 15.34
C LEU A 259 -6.10 11.41 16.73
N GLY A 260 -7.34 11.30 17.22
CA GLY A 260 -7.71 11.73 18.55
C GLY A 260 -6.95 11.03 19.66
N LEU A 261 -6.84 9.69 19.58
CA LEU A 261 -6.10 8.88 20.56
C LEU A 261 -4.60 9.23 20.57
N VAL A 262 -3.99 9.47 19.39
CA VAL A 262 -2.60 9.94 19.30
C VAL A 262 -2.46 11.32 19.95
N ALA A 263 -3.38 12.25 19.70
CA ALA A 263 -3.36 13.59 20.29
C ALA A 263 -3.58 13.59 21.82
N MET A 264 -4.47 12.71 22.32
CA MET A 264 -4.70 12.53 23.77
C MET A 264 -3.48 11.99 24.50
N ASN A 265 -2.66 11.18 23.84
CA ASN A 265 -1.44 10.62 24.42
C ASN A 265 -0.18 11.44 24.05
N TRP A 266 -0.33 12.76 23.85
CA TRP A 266 0.74 13.63 23.37
C TRP A 266 2.04 13.52 24.17
N GLU A 267 1.97 13.46 25.48
CA GLU A 267 3.18 13.34 26.35
C GLU A 267 4.02 12.11 26.00
N LYS A 268 3.37 10.99 25.67
CA LYS A 268 4.05 9.76 25.23
C LYS A 268 4.55 9.87 23.79
N VAL A 269 3.77 10.54 22.93
CA VAL A 269 4.15 10.79 21.53
C VAL A 269 5.39 11.69 21.44
N GLU A 270 5.49 12.71 22.26
CA GLU A 270 6.62 13.63 22.30
C GLU A 270 7.92 12.95 22.73
N GLN A 271 7.83 11.86 23.50
CA GLN A 271 8.97 11.06 23.98
C GLN A 271 9.38 9.96 22.98
N LEU A 272 8.67 9.79 21.86
CA LEU A 272 9.06 8.83 20.82
C LEU A 272 10.37 9.22 20.15
N SER A 273 11.11 8.22 19.68
CA SER A 273 12.30 8.45 18.86
C SER A 273 11.93 9.20 17.56
N ASP A 274 12.92 9.86 16.97
CA ASP A 274 12.73 10.59 15.71
C ASP A 274 12.22 9.69 14.58
N GLU A 275 12.66 8.44 14.56
CA GLU A 275 12.20 7.44 13.60
C GLU A 275 10.69 7.19 13.76
N HIS A 276 10.22 6.98 14.99
CA HIS A 276 8.80 6.76 15.27
C HIS A 276 7.95 8.01 15.04
N GLN A 277 8.48 9.20 15.35
CA GLN A 277 7.80 10.46 15.00
C GLN A 277 7.69 10.64 13.48
N ASN A 278 8.69 10.22 12.69
CA ASN A 278 8.60 10.23 11.24
C ASN A 278 7.51 9.26 10.73
N LEU A 279 7.39 8.07 11.33
CA LEU A 279 6.30 7.13 10.98
C LEU A 279 4.92 7.71 11.29
N LEU A 280 4.76 8.46 12.39
CA LEU A 280 3.53 9.22 12.66
C LEU A 280 3.26 10.30 11.60
N LYS A 281 4.29 10.94 11.04
CA LYS A 281 4.10 11.92 9.97
C LYS A 281 3.63 11.26 8.67
N PHE A 282 4.02 10.03 8.38
CA PHE A 282 3.41 9.26 7.28
C PHE A 282 1.93 8.95 7.55
N PHE A 283 1.57 8.63 8.79
CA PHE A 283 0.16 8.51 9.18
C PHE A 283 -0.61 9.83 8.96
N LEU A 284 -0.03 10.99 9.28
CA LEU A 284 -0.65 12.28 9.03
C LEU A 284 -0.73 12.60 7.53
N ALA A 285 0.29 12.23 6.75
CA ALA A 285 0.26 12.39 5.31
C ALA A 285 -0.89 11.61 4.66
N TYR A 286 -1.20 10.42 5.16
CA TYR A 286 -2.40 9.69 4.75
C TYR A 286 -3.66 10.55 4.88
N ALA A 287 -3.86 11.26 6.02
CA ALA A 287 -5.01 12.12 6.21
C ALA A 287 -5.10 13.25 5.18
N TYR A 288 -3.99 13.94 4.93
CA TYR A 288 -3.97 15.04 3.96
C TYR A 288 -4.20 14.57 2.53
N ILE A 289 -3.64 13.42 2.15
CA ILE A 289 -3.81 12.83 0.83
C ILE A 289 -5.27 12.37 0.64
N SER A 290 -5.85 11.71 1.64
CA SER A 290 -7.26 11.29 1.61
C SER A 290 -8.19 12.49 1.48
N VAL A 291 -7.93 13.59 2.20
CA VAL A 291 -8.73 14.82 2.09
C VAL A 291 -8.60 15.43 0.71
N PHE A 292 -7.37 15.58 0.21
CA PHE A 292 -7.12 16.29 -1.04
C PHE A 292 -7.66 15.54 -2.27
N PHE A 293 -7.52 14.21 -2.28
CA PHE A 293 -7.94 13.36 -3.41
C PHE A 293 -9.28 12.64 -3.18
N SER A 294 -10.02 12.96 -2.11
CA SER A 294 -11.28 12.29 -1.73
C SER A 294 -12.32 12.20 -2.85
N GLU A 295 -12.30 13.14 -3.79
CA GLU A 295 -13.22 13.22 -4.90
C GLU A 295 -12.89 12.26 -6.06
N ILE A 296 -11.64 11.84 -6.18
CA ILE A 296 -11.15 10.97 -7.25
C ILE A 296 -10.67 9.66 -6.65
N LYS A 297 -11.60 8.73 -6.45
CA LYS A 297 -11.34 7.50 -5.72
C LYS A 297 -10.12 6.71 -6.24
N VAL A 298 -9.99 6.58 -7.56
CA VAL A 298 -8.87 5.86 -8.19
C VAL A 298 -7.51 6.52 -7.87
N ILE A 299 -7.44 7.85 -7.85
CA ILE A 299 -6.20 8.58 -7.53
C ILE A 299 -5.96 8.53 -6.02
N GLU A 300 -6.99 8.74 -5.21
CA GLU A 300 -6.91 8.63 -3.75
C GLU A 300 -6.31 7.27 -3.38
N GLU A 301 -6.90 6.17 -3.83
CA GLU A 301 -6.45 4.82 -3.51
C GLU A 301 -5.00 4.58 -3.90
N ARG A 302 -4.57 5.01 -5.10
CA ARG A 302 -3.18 4.86 -5.54
C ARG A 302 -2.18 5.56 -4.63
N PHE A 303 -2.53 6.74 -4.11
CA PHE A 303 -1.63 7.47 -3.22
C PHE A 303 -1.72 7.01 -1.77
N VAL A 304 -2.93 6.77 -1.23
CA VAL A 304 -3.08 6.37 0.18
C VAL A 304 -2.49 4.99 0.47
N TYR A 305 -2.44 4.08 -0.50
CA TYR A 305 -1.81 2.77 -0.34
C TYR A 305 -0.34 2.88 0.08
N PHE A 306 0.37 3.89 -0.42
CA PHE A 306 1.74 4.15 -0.01
C PHE A 306 1.90 4.54 1.47
N PHE A 307 0.83 5.02 2.10
CA PHE A 307 0.88 5.55 3.47
C PHE A 307 0.20 4.64 4.51
N TYR A 308 -0.38 3.51 4.10
CA TYR A 308 -0.99 2.57 5.05
C TYR A 308 -0.01 1.99 6.07
N PHE A 309 1.28 1.93 5.78
CA PHE A 309 2.27 1.53 6.76
C PHE A 309 2.34 2.49 7.97
N GLY A 310 2.06 3.79 7.76
CA GLY A 310 1.91 4.75 8.84
C GLY A 310 0.66 4.47 9.69
N VAL A 311 -0.44 4.06 9.05
CA VAL A 311 -1.67 3.62 9.74
C VAL A 311 -1.42 2.35 10.55
N ALA A 312 -0.78 1.35 9.93
CA ALA A 312 -0.37 0.11 10.58
C ALA A 312 0.57 0.36 11.77
N PHE A 313 1.47 1.32 11.65
CA PHE A 313 2.34 1.74 12.74
C PHE A 313 1.54 2.29 13.93
N VAL A 314 0.52 3.13 13.71
CA VAL A 314 -0.32 3.66 14.78
C VAL A 314 -1.09 2.54 15.49
N PHE A 315 -1.63 1.56 14.78
CA PHE A 315 -2.26 0.38 15.37
C PHE A 315 -1.27 -0.45 16.21
N ALA A 316 -0.02 -0.55 15.79
CA ALA A 316 1.01 -1.24 16.55
C ALA A 316 1.51 -0.45 17.77
N LEU A 317 1.50 0.89 17.67
CA LEU A 317 1.99 1.82 18.69
C LEU A 317 0.99 2.02 19.83
N LEU A 318 -0.28 2.31 19.52
CA LEU A 318 -1.29 2.69 20.52
C LEU A 318 -1.41 1.72 21.70
N PRO A 319 -1.40 0.37 21.52
CA PRO A 319 -1.45 -0.56 22.64
C PRO A 319 -0.25 -0.44 23.60
N THR A 320 0.88 0.16 23.16
CA THR A 320 2.04 0.38 24.03
C THR A 320 1.83 1.53 25.01
N PHE A 321 0.87 2.40 24.72
CA PHE A 321 0.53 3.54 25.57
C PHE A 321 -0.34 3.18 26.77
N TYR A 322 -0.92 1.99 26.77
CA TYR A 322 -1.89 1.56 27.78
C TYR A 322 -1.46 0.28 28.48
N ASN A 323 -1.97 0.07 29.69
CA ASN A 323 -1.81 -1.13 30.49
C ASN A 323 -3.19 -1.73 30.86
N GLY A 324 -3.19 -2.98 31.31
CA GLY A 324 -4.39 -3.66 31.83
C GLY A 324 -5.55 -3.67 30.81
N LEU A 325 -6.75 -3.36 31.30
CA LEU A 325 -7.98 -3.40 30.53
C LEU A 325 -7.99 -2.48 29.31
N LEU A 326 -7.42 -1.27 29.42
CA LEU A 326 -7.35 -0.33 28.29
C LEU A 326 -6.51 -0.86 27.15
N LYS A 327 -5.41 -1.56 27.43
CA LYS A 327 -4.61 -2.23 26.40
C LYS A 327 -5.41 -3.31 25.68
N ILE A 328 -6.12 -4.15 26.43
CA ILE A 328 -6.96 -5.21 25.87
C ILE A 328 -8.07 -4.58 25.01
N ALA A 329 -8.77 -3.56 25.53
CA ALA A 329 -9.81 -2.86 24.79
C ALA A 329 -9.29 -2.26 23.47
N THR A 330 -8.13 -1.60 23.50
CA THR A 330 -7.52 -1.03 22.30
C THR A 330 -7.18 -2.12 21.27
N LEU A 331 -6.63 -3.24 21.70
CA LEU A 331 -6.34 -4.39 20.82
C LEU A 331 -7.62 -4.98 20.23
N THR A 332 -8.65 -5.23 21.06
CA THR A 332 -9.92 -5.82 20.62
C THR A 332 -10.62 -4.93 19.59
N VAL A 333 -10.75 -3.63 19.87
CA VAL A 333 -11.35 -2.68 18.91
C VAL A 333 -10.57 -2.62 17.62
N SER A 334 -9.24 -2.61 17.69
CA SER A 334 -8.39 -2.63 16.50
C SER A 334 -8.61 -3.89 15.65
N LEU A 335 -8.64 -5.07 16.27
CA LEU A 335 -8.85 -6.35 15.57
C LEU A 335 -10.28 -6.44 14.99
N LEU A 336 -11.29 -5.99 15.70
CA LEU A 336 -12.67 -5.90 15.17
C LEU A 336 -12.74 -5.00 13.94
N TYR A 337 -12.07 -3.84 14.00
CA TYR A 337 -11.99 -2.94 12.84
C TYR A 337 -11.29 -3.60 11.63
N ALA A 338 -10.18 -4.31 11.84
CA ALA A 338 -9.53 -5.04 10.76
C ALA A 338 -10.45 -6.11 10.15
N GLY A 339 -11.22 -6.82 10.99
CA GLY A 339 -12.25 -7.77 10.53
C GLY A 339 -13.30 -7.11 9.66
N ILE A 340 -13.89 -5.99 10.10
CA ILE A 340 -14.86 -5.21 9.31
C ILE A 340 -14.25 -4.75 7.99
N ARG A 341 -12.99 -4.31 7.98
CA ARG A 341 -12.31 -3.89 6.78
C ARG A 341 -12.14 -5.03 5.77
N ILE A 342 -11.64 -6.17 6.23
CA ILE A 342 -11.43 -7.35 5.39
C ILE A 342 -12.77 -7.84 4.81
N THR A 343 -13.80 -7.98 5.64
CA THR A 343 -15.11 -8.44 5.19
C THR A 343 -15.79 -7.44 4.26
N GLY A 344 -15.67 -6.13 4.52
CA GLY A 344 -16.20 -5.09 3.64
C GLY A 344 -15.49 -5.04 2.28
N THR A 345 -14.19 -5.34 2.25
CA THR A 345 -13.42 -5.41 1.00
C THR A 345 -13.77 -6.66 0.21
N LEU A 346 -13.93 -7.81 0.86
CA LEU A 346 -14.21 -9.10 0.21
C LEU A 346 -15.70 -9.36 -0.02
N GLY A 347 -16.60 -8.57 0.56
CA GLY A 347 -18.06 -8.78 0.49
C GLY A 347 -18.73 -8.25 -0.78
N ASN A 348 -17.99 -7.69 -1.72
CA ASN A 348 -18.50 -7.18 -2.99
C ASN A 348 -18.32 -8.26 -4.08
N ASP A 349 -19.35 -8.52 -4.90
CA ASP A 349 -19.31 -9.52 -5.99
C ASP A 349 -18.16 -9.30 -6.97
N PHE A 350 -17.86 -8.05 -7.29
CA PHE A 350 -16.70 -7.70 -8.12
C PHE A 350 -15.38 -8.12 -7.46
N MET A 351 -15.23 -7.88 -6.17
CA MET A 351 -14.04 -8.29 -5.42
C MET A 351 -13.94 -9.80 -5.29
N ILE A 352 -15.05 -10.51 -5.12
CA ILE A 352 -15.08 -11.98 -5.11
C ILE A 352 -14.57 -12.53 -6.44
N LEU A 353 -15.06 -12.01 -7.57
CA LEU A 353 -14.62 -12.43 -8.90
C LEU A 353 -13.14 -12.15 -9.14
N SER A 354 -12.66 -10.95 -8.77
CA SER A 354 -11.29 -10.51 -9.02
C SER A 354 -10.27 -11.19 -8.12
N TYR A 355 -10.61 -11.40 -6.84
CA TYR A 355 -9.66 -11.79 -5.80
C TYR A 355 -9.93 -13.16 -5.18
N THR A 356 -10.70 -14.03 -5.84
CA THR A 356 -10.76 -15.44 -5.42
C THR A 356 -9.38 -16.06 -5.49
N TYR A 357 -8.91 -16.55 -4.35
CA TYR A 357 -7.55 -17.05 -4.23
C TYR A 357 -7.35 -18.37 -4.98
N ASN A 358 -6.34 -18.41 -5.82
CA ASN A 358 -5.81 -19.62 -6.44
C ASN A 358 -4.32 -19.71 -6.16
N ASN A 359 -3.84 -20.92 -5.92
CA ASN A 359 -2.43 -21.18 -5.74
C ASN A 359 -1.88 -21.99 -6.91
N TYR A 360 -0.78 -21.52 -7.49
CA TYR A 360 -0.15 -22.10 -8.67
C TYR A 360 0.13 -23.61 -8.57
N LEU A 361 0.45 -24.08 -7.36
CA LEU A 361 0.77 -25.51 -7.13
C LEU A 361 -0.44 -26.44 -7.23
N PHE A 362 -1.66 -25.91 -7.17
CA PHE A 362 -2.90 -26.69 -7.15
C PHE A 362 -3.79 -26.45 -8.39
N VAL A 363 -3.27 -25.74 -9.40
CA VAL A 363 -3.99 -25.47 -10.62
C VAL A 363 -3.71 -26.57 -11.64
N ASP A 364 -4.76 -27.21 -12.12
CA ASP A 364 -4.79 -28.10 -13.28
C ASP A 364 -5.50 -27.44 -14.45
N ASP A 365 -5.55 -28.07 -15.63
CA ASP A 365 -6.16 -27.53 -16.85
C ASP A 365 -7.65 -27.18 -16.67
N ARG A 366 -8.40 -27.98 -15.90
CA ARG A 366 -9.81 -27.74 -15.60
C ARG A 366 -9.97 -26.51 -14.73
N THR A 367 -9.18 -26.41 -13.67
CA THR A 367 -9.16 -25.29 -12.75
C THR A 367 -8.74 -24.01 -13.48
N ASP A 368 -7.73 -24.08 -14.37
CA ASP A 368 -7.28 -22.93 -15.16
C ASP A 368 -8.38 -22.40 -16.08
N SER A 369 -9.13 -23.29 -16.75
CA SER A 369 -10.27 -22.91 -17.57
C SER A 369 -11.38 -22.21 -16.78
N GLN A 370 -11.66 -22.68 -15.55
CA GLN A 370 -12.64 -22.04 -14.65
C GLN A 370 -12.17 -20.65 -14.19
N ILE A 371 -10.88 -20.50 -13.90
CA ILE A 371 -10.28 -19.22 -13.53
C ILE A 371 -10.40 -18.24 -14.71
N MET A 372 -10.11 -18.66 -15.94
CA MET A 372 -10.23 -17.81 -17.13
C MET A 372 -11.68 -17.39 -17.40
N ALA A 373 -12.65 -18.29 -17.25
CA ALA A 373 -14.06 -17.94 -17.39
C ALA A 373 -14.48 -16.85 -16.39
N ARG A 374 -14.03 -16.94 -15.13
CA ARG A 374 -14.27 -15.94 -14.09
C ARG A 374 -13.63 -14.58 -14.42
N ILE A 375 -12.40 -14.58 -14.94
CA ILE A 375 -11.72 -13.35 -15.35
C ILE A 375 -12.45 -12.66 -16.49
N ASN A 376 -12.91 -13.42 -17.49
CA ASN A 376 -13.68 -12.88 -18.60
C ASN A 376 -15.01 -12.27 -18.10
N GLU A 377 -15.72 -12.95 -17.20
CA GLU A 377 -16.93 -12.40 -16.57
C GLU A 377 -16.66 -11.09 -15.82
N MET A 378 -15.53 -11.01 -15.11
CA MET A 378 -15.11 -9.79 -14.43
C MET A 378 -14.85 -8.65 -15.42
N GLN A 379 -14.16 -8.91 -16.53
CA GLN A 379 -13.88 -7.90 -17.57
C GLN A 379 -15.16 -7.39 -18.20
N GLU A 380 -16.09 -8.28 -18.57
CA GLU A 380 -17.41 -7.92 -19.12
C GLU A 380 -18.19 -7.02 -18.14
N LYS A 381 -18.25 -7.38 -16.86
CA LYS A 381 -18.93 -6.57 -15.84
C LYS A 381 -18.26 -5.20 -15.64
N THR A 382 -16.95 -5.14 -15.74
CA THR A 382 -16.19 -3.89 -15.64
C THR A 382 -16.49 -2.97 -16.82
N GLU A 383 -16.48 -3.50 -18.03
CA GLU A 383 -16.82 -2.75 -19.26
C GLU A 383 -18.27 -2.25 -19.21
N ALA A 384 -19.22 -3.09 -18.83
CA ALA A 384 -20.62 -2.72 -18.69
C ALA A 384 -20.80 -1.55 -17.69
N TYR A 385 -20.14 -1.63 -16.54
CA TYR A 385 -20.17 -0.56 -15.52
C TYR A 385 -19.64 0.79 -16.04
N TYR A 386 -18.54 0.77 -16.81
CA TYR A 386 -18.01 2.01 -17.40
C TYR A 386 -18.92 2.57 -18.49
N GLN A 387 -19.53 1.71 -19.34
CA GLN A 387 -20.47 2.15 -20.37
C GLN A 387 -21.73 2.77 -19.76
N GLU A 388 -22.29 2.19 -18.71
CA GLU A 388 -23.43 2.75 -17.98
C GLU A 388 -23.13 4.15 -17.46
N ARG A 389 -21.98 4.33 -16.78
CA ARG A 389 -21.56 5.64 -16.27
C ARG A 389 -21.31 6.70 -17.34
N VAL A 390 -20.76 6.30 -18.48
CA VAL A 390 -20.58 7.22 -19.62
C VAL A 390 -21.94 7.65 -20.19
N ASN A 391 -22.95 6.76 -20.18
CA ASN A 391 -24.29 7.07 -20.66
C ASN A 391 -25.10 7.92 -19.69
N ASP A 392 -24.96 7.69 -18.38
CA ASP A 392 -25.65 8.49 -17.35
C ASP A 392 -25.15 9.94 -17.25
N ASN A 393 -23.97 10.23 -17.77
CA ASN A 393 -23.36 11.56 -17.79
C ASN A 393 -23.47 12.29 -19.14
N LYS A 394 -24.20 11.70 -20.13
CA LYS A 394 -24.59 12.35 -21.39
C LYS A 394 -25.99 12.93 -21.29
#